data_79277aabd54cec048409d51f68ce9048
#
_entry.id   79277aabd54cec048409d51f68ce9048
#
_cell.length_a   1.000
_cell.length_b   1.000
_cell.length_c   1.000
_cell.angle_alpha   90.00
_cell.angle_beta   90.00
_cell.angle_gamma   90.00
#
_symmetry.space_group_name_H-M   'P 1'
#
loop_
_entity.id
_entity.type
_entity.pdbx_description
1 polymer ?
#
loop_
_entity_poly.entity_id
_entity_poly.type
_entity_poly.pdbx_seq_one_letter_code
_entity_poly.pdbx_strand_id
1 'polypeptide(L)'
;GRGKTFIMDLFYDSLKTKRKIRLHFHRFMNYLHNELHILVGQKDPIKKVVKQLARKYKVLCFDEFFVEDIGDAMLLGKFMTELFSSGVCLVTTSNIEPKNLYANGLQRKLFIPAIESIEKNCEIYFLDSKNDYRLRTLEQTKLLFMPLGKESEENMQNAFNSLSKSKDAKSGSIKILERKVNIIKSSEGTIWFDFNDICSSPRSSVDFIEIAKEFHNILISNVPIITSDDQARRFISLIDECYDRKVKIIISAETDISKIYTGNKLIEKYKRTESRLIAVSYTHLTLPTTRLV
;
A
#
# COMPACT_ATOMS: atom_id res chain seq x y z
N GLY A 1 4.08 -3.27 -13.02
CA GLY A 1 4.73 -4.23 -12.09
C GLY A 1 5.32 -5.43 -12.80
N ARG A 2 6.42 -5.91 -12.29
CA ARG A 2 7.20 -7.02 -12.89
C ARG A 2 6.58 -8.42 -12.70
N GLY A 3 5.31 -8.52 -12.33
CA GLY A 3 4.61 -9.81 -12.16
C GLY A 3 4.76 -10.49 -10.79
N LYS A 4 5.49 -9.88 -9.82
CA LYS A 4 5.70 -10.47 -8.49
C LYS A 4 4.41 -10.87 -7.78
N THR A 5 3.43 -9.97 -7.74
CA THR A 5 2.13 -10.23 -7.11
C THR A 5 1.36 -11.33 -7.86
N PHE A 6 1.43 -11.34 -9.19
CA PHE A 6 0.79 -12.38 -10.00
C PHE A 6 1.37 -13.78 -9.70
N ILE A 7 2.70 -13.88 -9.57
CA ILE A 7 3.34 -15.17 -9.20
C ILE A 7 2.95 -15.57 -7.77
N MET A 8 2.88 -14.60 -6.85
CA MET A 8 2.39 -14.85 -5.48
C MET A 8 0.94 -15.34 -5.49
N ASP A 9 0.06 -14.74 -6.32
CA ASP A 9 -1.33 -15.17 -6.48
C ASP A 9 -1.38 -16.62 -6.93
N LEU A 10 -0.69 -16.95 -8.03
CA LEU A 10 -0.64 -18.33 -8.56
C LEU A 10 -0.10 -19.31 -7.52
N PHE A 11 0.98 -18.97 -6.83
CA PHE A 11 1.54 -19.81 -5.79
C PHE A 11 0.54 -20.02 -4.66
N TYR A 12 -0.01 -18.95 -4.12
CA TYR A 12 -0.94 -19.02 -2.99
C TYR A 12 -2.19 -19.82 -3.34
N ASP A 13 -2.76 -19.64 -4.52
CA ASP A 13 -3.96 -20.35 -4.96
C ASP A 13 -3.69 -21.83 -5.25
N SER A 14 -2.50 -22.16 -5.77
CA SER A 14 -2.11 -23.55 -6.04
C SER A 14 -1.94 -24.41 -4.79
N LEU A 15 -1.69 -23.80 -3.64
CA LEU A 15 -1.50 -24.50 -2.38
C LEU A 15 -2.80 -25.13 -1.88
N LYS A 16 -2.86 -26.44 -1.77
CA LYS A 16 -4.03 -27.20 -1.28
C LYS A 16 -4.23 -27.10 0.24
N THR A 17 -3.22 -26.65 0.99
CA THR A 17 -3.31 -26.52 2.45
C THR A 17 -4.18 -25.35 2.88
N LYS A 18 -5.00 -25.56 3.94
CA LYS A 18 -5.74 -24.49 4.62
C LYS A 18 -4.86 -23.73 5.63
N ARG A 19 -3.68 -24.26 5.98
CA ARG A 19 -2.74 -23.66 6.93
C ARG A 19 -1.81 -22.67 6.24
N LYS A 20 -2.36 -21.78 5.44
CA LYS A 20 -1.66 -20.73 4.74
C LYS A 20 -2.28 -19.38 5.07
N ILE A 21 -1.48 -18.33 5.11
CA ILE A 21 -1.93 -16.95 5.26
C ILE A 21 -1.14 -16.06 4.32
N ARG A 22 -1.80 -15.05 3.78
CA ARG A 22 -1.20 -14.00 2.97
C ARG A 22 -1.58 -12.63 3.53
N LEU A 23 -0.60 -11.79 3.72
CA LEU A 23 -0.75 -10.45 4.28
C LEU A 23 0.25 -9.50 3.62
N HIS A 24 -0.11 -8.24 3.48
CA HIS A 24 0.89 -7.20 3.30
C HIS A 24 1.83 -7.16 4.50
N PHE A 25 3.13 -7.02 4.25
CA PHE A 25 4.13 -7.07 5.31
C PHE A 25 3.87 -6.02 6.40
N HIS A 26 3.47 -4.83 6.03
CA HIS A 26 3.10 -3.78 6.98
C HIS A 26 1.95 -4.20 7.94
N ARG A 27 0.90 -4.85 7.43
CA ARG A 27 -0.19 -5.39 8.28
C ARG A 27 0.31 -6.45 9.24
N PHE A 28 1.24 -7.28 8.76
CA PHE A 28 1.87 -8.28 9.60
C PHE A 28 2.68 -7.62 10.72
N MET A 29 3.45 -6.56 10.45
CA MET A 29 4.21 -5.85 11.49
C MET A 29 3.29 -5.23 12.54
N ASN A 30 2.19 -4.60 12.13
CA ASN A 30 1.18 -4.11 13.08
C ASN A 30 0.60 -5.22 13.95
N TYR A 31 0.28 -6.37 13.36
CA TYR A 31 -0.14 -7.55 14.12
C TYR A 31 0.94 -8.00 15.12
N LEU A 32 2.19 -8.10 14.68
CA LEU A 32 3.32 -8.51 15.53
C LEU A 32 3.51 -7.55 16.70
N HIS A 33 3.49 -6.25 16.47
CA HIS A 33 3.58 -5.23 17.52
C HIS A 33 2.44 -5.37 18.55
N ASN A 34 1.22 -5.56 18.10
CA ASN A 34 0.06 -5.74 18.98
C ASN A 34 0.19 -7.01 19.85
N GLU A 35 0.58 -8.13 19.25
CA GLU A 35 0.82 -9.38 20.01
C GLU A 35 1.94 -9.23 21.04
N LEU A 36 3.02 -8.53 20.67
CA LEU A 36 4.13 -8.28 21.59
C LEU A 36 3.71 -7.34 22.73
N HIS A 37 2.85 -6.36 22.46
CA HIS A 37 2.30 -5.49 23.48
C HIS A 37 1.46 -6.26 24.51
N ILE A 38 0.66 -7.24 24.06
CA ILE A 38 -0.11 -8.12 24.95
C ILE A 38 0.81 -9.00 25.82
N LEU A 39 1.99 -9.35 25.31
CA LEU A 39 2.96 -10.23 25.97
C LEU A 39 4.04 -9.46 26.77
N VAL A 40 3.85 -8.16 27.00
CA VAL A 40 4.78 -7.36 27.82
C VAL A 40 5.02 -8.00 29.17
N GLY A 41 6.28 -8.05 29.62
CA GLY A 41 6.69 -8.67 30.88
C GLY A 41 6.82 -10.19 30.85
N GLN A 42 6.50 -10.84 29.75
CA GLN A 42 6.67 -12.28 29.60
C GLN A 42 8.04 -12.65 29.03
N LYS A 43 8.56 -13.81 29.41
CA LYS A 43 9.81 -14.32 28.86
C LYS A 43 9.65 -14.72 27.39
N ASP A 44 10.59 -14.31 26.54
CA ASP A 44 10.68 -14.64 25.11
C ASP A 44 9.37 -14.41 24.33
N PRO A 45 8.82 -13.18 24.30
CA PRO A 45 7.52 -12.91 23.68
C PRO A 45 7.52 -13.21 22.19
N ILE A 46 8.57 -12.88 21.43
CA ILE A 46 8.69 -13.20 20.00
C ILE A 46 8.54 -14.69 19.74
N LYS A 47 9.22 -15.52 20.52
CA LYS A 47 9.13 -16.98 20.41
C LYS A 47 7.71 -17.50 20.67
N LYS A 48 6.97 -16.87 21.59
CA LYS A 48 5.56 -17.21 21.84
C LYS A 48 4.68 -16.89 20.67
N VAL A 49 4.82 -15.69 20.08
CA VAL A 49 4.08 -15.29 18.88
C VAL A 49 4.39 -16.25 17.72
N VAL A 50 5.66 -16.54 17.46
CA VAL A 50 6.04 -17.47 16.39
C VAL A 50 5.44 -18.86 16.61
N LYS A 51 5.46 -19.39 17.85
CA LYS A 51 4.82 -20.67 18.16
C LYS A 51 3.32 -20.66 17.89
N GLN A 52 2.62 -19.56 18.19
CA GLN A 52 1.19 -19.42 17.90
C GLN A 52 0.95 -19.40 16.39
N LEU A 53 1.77 -18.67 15.63
CA LEU A 53 1.71 -18.62 14.17
C LEU A 53 1.98 -20.00 13.54
N ALA A 54 3.04 -20.70 13.99
CA ALA A 54 3.41 -22.03 13.47
C ALA A 54 2.37 -23.12 13.76
N ARG A 55 1.58 -22.98 14.84
CA ARG A 55 0.42 -23.86 15.10
C ARG A 55 -0.70 -23.65 14.10
N LYS A 56 -0.94 -22.40 13.68
CA LYS A 56 -2.03 -22.05 12.75
C LYS A 56 -1.63 -22.22 11.30
N TYR A 57 -0.40 -21.82 10.94
CA TYR A 57 0.05 -21.71 9.57
C TYR A 57 1.33 -22.49 9.32
N LYS A 58 1.40 -23.08 8.13
CA LYS A 58 2.60 -23.74 7.58
C LYS A 58 3.29 -22.87 6.54
N VAL A 59 2.52 -21.99 5.90
CA VAL A 59 3.01 -21.06 4.88
C VAL A 59 2.57 -19.64 5.23
N LEU A 60 3.54 -18.75 5.31
CA LEU A 60 3.34 -17.30 5.44
C LEU A 60 3.75 -16.65 4.13
N CYS A 61 2.83 -15.92 3.53
CA CYS A 61 3.07 -15.13 2.33
C CYS A 61 3.02 -13.66 2.69
N PHE A 62 4.11 -12.93 2.42
CA PHE A 62 4.16 -11.50 2.62
C PHE A 62 4.27 -10.78 1.28
N ASP A 63 3.30 -9.92 1.00
CA ASP A 63 3.43 -8.96 -0.08
C ASP A 63 4.19 -7.73 0.39
N GLU A 64 5.05 -7.22 -0.50
CA GLU A 64 5.81 -5.99 -0.30
C GLU A 64 6.66 -5.96 0.97
N PHE A 65 7.52 -6.94 1.10
CA PHE A 65 8.49 -6.98 2.19
C PHE A 65 9.44 -5.80 2.08
N PHE A 66 9.31 -4.86 3.00
CA PHE A 66 10.08 -3.63 3.05
C PHE A 66 10.20 -3.14 4.50
N VAL A 67 11.38 -2.73 4.92
CA VAL A 67 11.67 -2.30 6.30
C VAL A 67 12.14 -0.85 6.28
N GLU A 68 11.38 0.03 6.92
CA GLU A 68 11.70 1.46 7.08
C GLU A 68 11.98 1.83 8.54
N ASP A 69 11.30 1.19 9.46
CA ASP A 69 11.30 1.55 10.87
C ASP A 69 12.34 0.75 11.67
N ILE A 70 13.00 1.42 12.61
CA ILE A 70 14.00 0.80 13.46
C ILE A 70 13.38 -0.26 14.40
N GLY A 71 12.15 -0.04 14.88
CA GLY A 71 11.44 -0.99 15.73
C GLY A 71 11.20 -2.30 15.00
N ASP A 72 10.75 -2.21 13.74
CA ASP A 72 10.56 -3.36 12.86
C ASP A 72 11.88 -4.10 12.62
N ALA A 73 12.94 -3.35 12.27
CA ALA A 73 14.25 -3.91 12.01
C ALA A 73 14.79 -4.71 13.21
N MET A 74 14.63 -4.19 14.42
CA MET A 74 15.10 -4.87 15.65
C MET A 74 14.32 -6.15 15.97
N LEU A 75 13.02 -6.18 15.67
CA LEU A 75 12.18 -7.36 15.94
C LEU A 75 12.40 -8.47 14.92
N LEU A 76 12.63 -8.11 13.66
CA LEU A 76 12.70 -9.06 12.54
C LEU A 76 13.88 -10.03 12.65
N GLY A 77 15.03 -9.63 13.18
CA GLY A 77 16.18 -10.51 13.37
C GLY A 77 15.80 -11.77 14.16
N LYS A 78 15.24 -11.57 15.34
CA LYS A 78 14.81 -12.67 16.21
C LYS A 78 13.58 -13.40 15.66
N PHE A 79 12.64 -12.65 15.08
CA PHE A 79 11.44 -13.21 14.47
C PHE A 79 11.76 -14.20 13.35
N MET A 80 12.61 -13.81 12.39
CA MET A 80 12.97 -14.67 11.25
C MET A 80 13.69 -15.95 11.71
N THR A 81 14.62 -15.83 12.64
CA THR A 81 15.32 -16.99 13.21
C THR A 81 14.34 -17.98 13.86
N GLU A 82 13.43 -17.51 14.71
CA GLU A 82 12.43 -18.36 15.37
C GLU A 82 11.42 -18.93 14.36
N LEU A 83 11.04 -18.16 13.34
CA LEU A 83 10.11 -18.59 12.30
C LEU A 83 10.64 -19.80 11.52
N PHE A 84 11.85 -19.70 10.98
CA PHE A 84 12.47 -20.79 10.23
C PHE A 84 12.76 -21.99 11.11
N SER A 85 13.20 -21.79 12.34
CA SER A 85 13.38 -22.87 13.33
C SER A 85 12.08 -23.62 13.67
N SER A 86 10.94 -22.96 13.48
CA SER A 86 9.61 -23.55 13.70
C SER A 86 9.06 -24.29 12.47
N GLY A 87 9.81 -24.40 11.38
CA GLY A 87 9.44 -25.12 10.16
C GLY A 87 8.31 -24.46 9.38
N VAL A 88 8.18 -23.13 9.47
CA VAL A 88 7.21 -22.36 8.68
C VAL A 88 7.89 -21.91 7.40
N CYS A 89 7.26 -22.18 6.27
CA CYS A 89 7.69 -21.72 4.95
C CYS A 89 7.34 -20.23 4.79
N LEU A 90 8.32 -19.42 4.45
CA LEU A 90 8.15 -18.00 4.12
C LEU A 90 8.24 -17.82 2.60
N VAL A 91 7.24 -17.15 2.04
CA VAL A 91 7.25 -16.66 0.65
C VAL A 91 7.01 -15.17 0.67
N THR A 92 7.87 -14.40 0.04
CA THR A 92 7.74 -12.95 0.10
C THR A 92 8.07 -12.30 -1.23
N THR A 93 7.38 -11.21 -1.54
CA THR A 93 7.72 -10.33 -2.66
C THR A 93 8.38 -9.07 -2.13
N SER A 94 9.43 -8.60 -2.79
CA SER A 94 10.10 -7.34 -2.47
C SER A 94 10.54 -6.61 -3.74
N ASN A 95 10.68 -5.30 -3.66
CA ASN A 95 11.32 -4.48 -4.69
C ASN A 95 12.82 -4.29 -4.43
N ILE A 96 13.29 -4.77 -3.28
CA ILE A 96 14.67 -4.63 -2.81
C ILE A 96 15.22 -6.02 -2.55
N GLU A 97 16.44 -6.28 -2.98
CA GLU A 97 17.15 -7.51 -2.62
C GLU A 97 17.37 -7.61 -1.11
N PRO A 98 17.36 -8.81 -0.51
CA PRO A 98 17.57 -8.98 0.92
C PRO A 98 18.77 -8.24 1.47
N LYS A 99 19.93 -8.32 0.81
CA LYS A 99 21.17 -7.63 1.22
C LYS A 99 21.06 -6.10 1.28
N ASN A 100 20.12 -5.51 0.51
CA ASN A 100 19.89 -4.08 0.41
C ASN A 100 18.71 -3.60 1.26
N LEU A 101 18.03 -4.51 1.94
CA LEU A 101 16.97 -4.15 2.88
C LEU A 101 17.54 -3.28 4.00
N TYR A 102 16.82 -2.21 4.34
CA TYR A 102 17.18 -1.30 5.42
C TYR A 102 18.62 -0.73 5.29
N ALA A 103 19.11 -0.50 4.04
CA ALA A 103 20.51 -0.16 3.76
C ALA A 103 20.99 1.09 4.49
N ASN A 104 20.17 2.13 4.57
CA ASN A 104 20.46 3.40 5.23
C ASN A 104 19.80 3.54 6.60
N GLY A 105 19.31 2.43 7.15
CA GLY A 105 18.59 2.45 8.41
C GLY A 105 19.49 2.62 9.63
N LEU A 106 18.97 3.30 10.64
CA LEU A 106 19.65 3.48 11.91
C LEU A 106 19.87 2.11 12.58
N GLN A 107 21.09 1.88 13.10
CA GLN A 107 21.49 0.60 13.73
C GLN A 107 21.30 -0.64 12.84
N ARG A 108 21.52 -0.51 11.54
CA ARG A 108 21.39 -1.59 10.55
C ARG A 108 22.07 -2.90 10.97
N LYS A 109 23.13 -2.83 11.78
CA LYS A 109 23.84 -4.02 12.31
C LYS A 109 22.90 -4.98 13.06
N LEU A 110 21.85 -4.47 13.70
CA LEU A 110 20.86 -5.29 14.42
C LEU A 110 19.87 -5.99 13.45
N PHE A 111 19.76 -5.51 12.21
CA PHE A 111 18.93 -6.12 11.18
C PHE A 111 19.69 -7.15 10.32
N ILE A 112 21.02 -7.10 10.29
CA ILE A 112 21.83 -8.06 9.52
C ILE A 112 21.46 -9.52 9.81
N PRO A 113 21.22 -9.96 11.06
CA PRO A 113 20.81 -11.33 11.33
C PRO A 113 19.50 -11.76 10.66
N ALA A 114 18.57 -10.80 10.43
CA ALA A 114 17.35 -11.08 9.65
C ALA A 114 17.69 -11.34 8.18
N ILE A 115 18.57 -10.52 7.59
CA ILE A 115 19.04 -10.68 6.20
C ILE A 115 19.70 -12.04 6.03
N GLU A 116 20.68 -12.37 6.88
CA GLU A 116 21.39 -13.64 6.85
C GLU A 116 20.45 -14.85 7.01
N SER A 117 19.46 -14.70 7.90
CA SER A 117 18.45 -15.75 8.10
C SER A 117 17.56 -15.95 6.88
N ILE A 118 17.20 -14.87 6.17
CA ILE A 118 16.45 -14.94 4.91
C ILE A 118 17.32 -15.59 3.81
N GLU A 119 18.54 -15.11 3.61
CA GLU A 119 19.45 -15.63 2.58
C GLU A 119 19.79 -17.11 2.78
N LYS A 120 19.89 -17.55 4.04
CA LYS A 120 20.16 -18.95 4.36
C LYS A 120 18.97 -19.88 4.14
N ASN A 121 17.75 -19.41 4.35
CA ASN A 121 16.55 -20.26 4.39
C ASN A 121 15.59 -20.05 3.21
N CYS A 122 15.82 -19.01 2.40
CA CYS A 122 14.98 -18.70 1.24
C CYS A 122 15.80 -18.73 -0.04
N GLU A 123 15.17 -19.21 -1.10
CA GLU A 123 15.70 -19.08 -2.44
C GLU A 123 15.27 -17.73 -3.04
N ILE A 124 16.23 -17.00 -3.60
CA ILE A 124 16.00 -15.63 -4.09
C ILE A 124 15.88 -15.65 -5.61
N TYR A 125 14.70 -15.30 -6.11
CA TYR A 125 14.41 -15.19 -7.53
C TYR A 125 14.32 -13.74 -7.97
N PHE A 126 15.17 -13.34 -8.88
CA PHE A 126 15.09 -12.03 -9.50
C PHE A 126 14.18 -12.09 -10.74
N LEU A 127 13.08 -11.35 -10.68
CA LEU A 127 12.17 -11.22 -11.81
C LEU A 127 12.60 -10.02 -12.67
N ASP A 128 13.33 -10.29 -13.73
CA ASP A 128 13.63 -9.30 -14.75
C ASP A 128 12.58 -9.36 -15.85
N SER A 129 11.74 -8.34 -15.89
CA SER A 129 10.76 -8.15 -16.96
C SER A 129 11.01 -6.81 -17.61
N LYS A 130 11.35 -6.83 -18.90
CA LYS A 130 11.50 -5.62 -19.73
C LYS A 130 10.20 -4.87 -19.90
N ASN A 131 9.04 -5.52 -19.62
CA ASN A 131 7.71 -4.94 -19.77
C ASN A 131 7.07 -4.78 -18.39
N ASP A 132 6.75 -3.54 -18.02
CA ASP A 132 5.88 -3.29 -16.88
C ASP A 132 4.41 -3.46 -17.31
N TYR A 133 3.83 -4.63 -16.99
CA TYR A 133 2.44 -4.95 -17.32
C TYR A 133 1.42 -4.00 -16.64
N ARG A 134 1.80 -3.33 -15.56
CA ARG A 134 0.97 -2.27 -14.97
C ARG A 134 0.85 -1.06 -15.89
N LEU A 135 1.91 -0.74 -16.63
CA LEU A 135 1.89 0.38 -17.57
C LEU A 135 0.84 0.20 -18.67
N ARG A 136 0.67 -1.01 -19.23
CA ARG A 136 -0.33 -1.26 -20.29
C ARG A 136 -1.77 -0.99 -19.85
N THR A 137 -2.15 -1.38 -18.64
CA THR A 137 -3.49 -1.11 -18.10
C THR A 137 -3.62 0.35 -17.64
N LEU A 138 -2.51 0.97 -17.23
CA LEU A 138 -2.43 2.33 -16.71
C LEU A 138 -2.46 3.39 -17.82
N GLU A 139 -1.86 3.12 -18.97
CA GLU A 139 -1.85 4.02 -20.15
C GLU A 139 -3.27 4.26 -20.71
N GLN A 140 -4.23 3.39 -20.38
CA GLN A 140 -5.61 3.47 -20.85
C GLN A 140 -6.59 4.05 -19.82
N THR A 141 -6.18 4.26 -18.56
CA THR A 141 -7.10 4.73 -17.53
C THR A 141 -6.96 6.23 -17.31
N LYS A 142 -7.96 6.98 -17.70
CA LYS A 142 -8.10 8.40 -17.37
C LYS A 142 -8.11 8.55 -15.85
N LEU A 143 -7.40 9.54 -15.31
CA LEU A 143 -7.25 9.70 -13.86
C LEU A 143 -8.21 10.73 -13.25
N LEU A 144 -8.81 11.54 -14.10
CA LEU A 144 -9.81 12.54 -13.73
C LEU A 144 -11.06 12.34 -14.59
N PHE A 145 -12.20 12.18 -13.93
CA PHE A 145 -13.52 12.14 -14.55
C PHE A 145 -14.30 13.35 -14.09
N MET A 146 -14.75 14.15 -15.03
CA MET A 146 -15.55 15.35 -14.80
C MET A 146 -16.45 15.66 -16.00
N PRO A 147 -17.57 16.37 -15.81
CA PRO A 147 -18.14 16.76 -14.51
C PRO A 147 -18.72 15.57 -13.75
N LEU A 148 -19.14 15.78 -12.49
CA LEU A 148 -19.86 14.76 -11.71
C LEU A 148 -21.18 14.40 -12.41
N GLY A 149 -21.56 13.12 -12.36
CA GLY A 149 -22.78 12.59 -12.95
C GLY A 149 -22.66 11.11 -13.26
N LYS A 150 -23.68 10.54 -13.89
CA LYS A 150 -23.75 9.10 -14.20
C LYS A 150 -22.55 8.59 -15.00
N GLU A 151 -22.12 9.35 -16.00
CA GLU A 151 -20.98 8.97 -16.83
C GLU A 151 -19.68 8.88 -16.00
N SER A 152 -19.45 9.84 -15.11
CA SER A 152 -18.26 9.81 -14.23
C SER A 152 -18.33 8.65 -13.22
N GLU A 153 -19.52 8.31 -12.72
CA GLU A 153 -19.72 7.15 -11.83
C GLU A 153 -19.43 5.83 -12.54
N GLU A 154 -19.94 5.66 -13.76
CA GLU A 154 -19.67 4.49 -14.60
C GLU A 154 -18.19 4.36 -14.92
N ASN A 155 -17.53 5.47 -15.24
CA ASN A 155 -16.10 5.52 -15.50
C ASN A 155 -15.28 5.15 -14.24
N MET A 156 -15.66 5.64 -13.05
CA MET A 156 -15.04 5.26 -11.78
C MET A 156 -15.23 3.78 -11.49
N GLN A 157 -16.42 3.21 -11.73
CA GLN A 157 -16.69 1.80 -11.59
C GLN A 157 -15.84 0.94 -12.54
N ASN A 158 -15.73 1.37 -13.81
CA ASN A 158 -14.88 0.70 -14.79
C ASN A 158 -13.39 0.75 -14.41
N ALA A 159 -12.94 1.91 -13.92
CA ALA A 159 -11.58 2.07 -13.40
C ALA A 159 -11.32 1.15 -12.20
N PHE A 160 -12.24 1.09 -11.24
CA PHE A 160 -12.13 0.18 -10.12
C PHE A 160 -12.06 -1.29 -10.58
N ASN A 161 -12.95 -1.72 -11.46
CA ASN A 161 -12.99 -3.09 -11.98
C ASN A 161 -11.69 -3.45 -12.73
N SER A 162 -11.12 -2.52 -13.48
CA SER A 162 -9.87 -2.75 -14.23
C SER A 162 -8.64 -2.87 -13.33
N LEU A 163 -8.67 -2.22 -12.15
CA LEU A 163 -7.58 -2.23 -11.18
C LEU A 163 -7.75 -3.32 -10.12
N SER A 164 -8.98 -3.79 -9.92
CA SER A 164 -9.30 -4.87 -8.99
C SER A 164 -8.94 -6.21 -9.58
N LYS A 165 -8.10 -6.97 -8.90
CA LYS A 165 -7.68 -8.30 -9.36
C LYS A 165 -8.63 -9.42 -8.96
N SER A 166 -9.44 -9.19 -7.93
CA SER A 166 -10.33 -10.19 -7.32
C SER A 166 -11.78 -9.84 -7.59
N LYS A 167 -12.60 -10.86 -7.82
CA LYS A 167 -14.07 -10.74 -7.88
C LYS A 167 -14.68 -10.43 -6.51
N ASP A 168 -13.90 -10.49 -5.44
CA ASP A 168 -14.36 -10.32 -4.05
C ASP A 168 -14.21 -8.87 -3.57
N ALA A 169 -14.81 -7.93 -4.29
CA ALA A 169 -14.86 -6.55 -3.83
C ALA A 169 -15.78 -6.44 -2.59
N LYS A 170 -15.24 -5.85 -1.52
CA LYS A 170 -15.98 -5.58 -0.29
C LYS A 170 -16.48 -4.14 -0.28
N SER A 171 -17.71 -3.93 0.17
CA SER A 171 -18.29 -2.60 0.43
C SER A 171 -18.54 -2.44 1.93
N GLY A 172 -18.74 -1.21 2.39
CA GLY A 172 -19.11 -0.90 3.77
C GLY A 172 -18.06 -0.07 4.50
N SER A 173 -17.20 -0.66 5.31
CA SER A 173 -16.20 0.10 6.07
C SER A 173 -14.95 -0.72 6.35
N ILE A 174 -13.84 -0.02 6.48
CA ILE A 174 -12.56 -0.56 6.96
C ILE A 174 -12.14 0.10 8.26
N LYS A 175 -11.23 -0.53 8.99
CA LYS A 175 -10.56 0.09 10.15
C LYS A 175 -9.19 0.59 9.75
N ILE A 176 -8.90 1.85 10.07
CA ILE A 176 -7.59 2.47 9.92
C ILE A 176 -7.23 3.05 11.29
N LEU A 177 -6.12 2.59 11.88
CA LEU A 177 -5.69 3.01 13.23
C LEU A 177 -6.84 2.97 14.26
N GLU A 178 -7.55 1.82 14.32
CA GLU A 178 -8.72 1.58 15.17
C GLU A 178 -9.96 2.45 14.88
N ARG A 179 -9.90 3.35 13.89
CA ARG A 179 -11.03 4.20 13.48
C ARG A 179 -11.72 3.64 12.25
N LYS A 180 -13.05 3.62 12.29
CA LYS A 180 -13.88 3.19 11.17
C LYS A 180 -13.90 4.24 10.08
N VAL A 181 -13.71 3.81 8.82
CA VAL A 181 -13.80 4.62 7.60
C VAL A 181 -14.75 3.94 6.65
N ASN A 182 -15.77 4.65 6.19
CA ASN A 182 -16.65 4.13 5.15
C ASN A 182 -15.93 4.09 3.81
N ILE A 183 -16.24 3.09 3.03
CA ILE A 183 -15.70 2.86 1.70
C ILE A 183 -16.83 2.52 0.74
N ILE A 184 -16.70 2.95 -0.50
CA ILE A 184 -17.59 2.52 -1.58
C ILE A 184 -17.26 1.07 -1.91
N LYS A 185 -15.99 0.79 -2.19
CA LYS A 185 -15.49 -0.57 -2.47
C LYS A 185 -14.02 -0.71 -2.07
N SER A 186 -13.61 -1.92 -1.75
CA SER A 186 -12.20 -2.29 -1.66
C SER A 186 -11.96 -3.69 -2.24
N SER A 187 -10.82 -3.86 -2.81
CA SER A 187 -10.28 -5.12 -3.29
C SER A 187 -8.79 -5.16 -2.97
N GLU A 188 -8.10 -6.25 -3.23
CA GLU A 188 -6.68 -6.37 -2.97
C GLU A 188 -5.88 -5.24 -3.66
N GLY A 189 -5.24 -4.39 -2.85
CA GLY A 189 -4.41 -3.26 -3.30
C GLY A 189 -5.17 -2.08 -3.91
N THR A 190 -6.51 -2.10 -3.95
CA THR A 190 -7.33 -1.02 -4.50
C THR A 190 -8.44 -0.65 -3.53
N ILE A 191 -8.61 0.64 -3.27
CA ILE A 191 -9.67 1.15 -2.41
C ILE A 191 -10.36 2.36 -3.04
N TRP A 192 -11.66 2.47 -2.78
CA TRP A 192 -12.52 3.51 -3.31
C TRP A 192 -13.30 4.19 -2.19
N PHE A 193 -13.09 5.49 -2.05
CA PHE A 193 -13.75 6.35 -1.08
C PHE A 193 -14.69 7.34 -1.73
N ASP A 194 -15.70 7.77 -0.99
CA ASP A 194 -16.35 9.06 -1.22
C ASP A 194 -15.50 10.18 -0.60
N PHE A 195 -15.47 11.35 -1.24
CA PHE A 195 -14.72 12.50 -0.72
C PHE A 195 -15.16 12.88 0.70
N ASN A 196 -16.45 12.82 0.98
CA ASN A 196 -16.97 13.18 2.31
C ASN A 196 -16.48 12.23 3.39
N ASP A 197 -16.37 10.95 3.12
CA ASP A 197 -15.91 9.96 4.10
C ASP A 197 -14.42 10.12 4.44
N ILE A 198 -13.60 10.56 3.49
CA ILE A 198 -12.15 10.64 3.67
C ILE A 198 -11.64 12.05 3.97
N CYS A 199 -12.25 13.10 3.41
CA CYS A 199 -11.78 14.48 3.55
C CYS A 199 -12.69 15.37 4.41
N SER A 200 -13.99 15.06 4.55
CA SER A 200 -14.90 15.84 5.41
C SER A 200 -14.94 15.34 6.85
N SER A 201 -14.64 14.08 7.08
CA SER A 201 -14.52 13.51 8.44
C SER A 201 -13.15 13.87 9.07
N PRO A 202 -13.03 13.92 10.42
CA PRO A 202 -11.78 14.27 11.10
C PRO A 202 -10.73 13.17 10.88
N ARG A 203 -9.80 13.41 9.96
CA ARG A 203 -8.66 12.56 9.61
C ARG A 203 -7.36 13.33 9.76
N SER A 204 -6.31 12.61 10.06
CA SER A 204 -4.94 13.14 10.17
C SER A 204 -4.03 12.58 9.06
N SER A 205 -2.87 13.19 8.88
CA SER A 205 -1.85 12.68 7.97
C SER A 205 -1.47 11.23 8.27
N VAL A 206 -1.50 10.81 9.53
CA VAL A 206 -1.19 9.43 9.94
C VAL A 206 -2.19 8.42 9.34
N ASP A 207 -3.48 8.78 9.24
CA ASP A 207 -4.47 7.92 8.57
C ASP A 207 -4.14 7.76 7.07
N PHE A 208 -3.73 8.84 6.42
CA PHE A 208 -3.39 8.83 4.99
C PHE A 208 -2.10 8.07 4.71
N ILE A 209 -1.11 8.14 5.62
CA ILE A 209 0.09 7.32 5.58
C ILE A 209 -0.28 5.83 5.60
N GLU A 210 -1.16 5.42 6.52
CA GLU A 210 -1.58 4.02 6.63
C GLU A 210 -2.36 3.56 5.39
N ILE A 211 -3.26 4.39 4.87
CA ILE A 211 -3.96 4.09 3.62
C ILE A 211 -2.98 3.93 2.45
N ALA A 212 -2.03 4.86 2.32
CA ALA A 212 -1.06 4.85 1.22
C ALA A 212 -0.01 3.73 1.35
N LYS A 213 0.21 3.18 2.55
CA LYS A 213 1.03 1.98 2.75
C LYS A 213 0.29 0.70 2.37
N GLU A 214 -1.03 0.68 2.56
CA GLU A 214 -1.83 -0.52 2.34
C GLU A 214 -2.31 -0.67 0.90
N PHE A 215 -2.64 0.45 0.23
CA PHE A 215 -3.26 0.43 -1.09
C PHE A 215 -2.37 1.06 -2.15
N HIS A 216 -2.31 0.42 -3.32
CA HIS A 216 -1.55 0.92 -4.48
C HIS A 216 -2.38 1.81 -5.39
N ASN A 217 -3.71 1.65 -5.33
CA ASN A 217 -4.66 2.42 -6.11
C ASN A 217 -5.73 2.96 -5.16
N ILE A 218 -5.92 4.26 -5.19
CA ILE A 218 -6.94 4.95 -4.41
C ILE A 218 -7.86 5.68 -5.37
N LEU A 219 -9.14 5.37 -5.28
CA LEU A 219 -10.19 6.07 -6.01
C LEU A 219 -10.93 6.99 -5.05
N ILE A 220 -11.24 8.21 -5.49
CA ILE A 220 -11.97 9.21 -4.70
C ILE A 220 -13.08 9.77 -5.58
N SER A 221 -14.32 9.50 -5.23
CA SER A 221 -15.48 10.03 -5.92
C SER A 221 -16.00 11.31 -5.28
N ASN A 222 -16.74 12.07 -6.08
CA ASN A 222 -17.52 13.23 -5.65
C ASN A 222 -16.68 14.34 -5.02
N VAL A 223 -15.49 14.60 -5.59
CA VAL A 223 -14.68 15.74 -5.16
C VAL A 223 -15.37 17.03 -5.57
N PRO A 224 -15.89 17.83 -4.61
CA PRO A 224 -16.59 19.07 -4.90
C PRO A 224 -15.61 20.21 -5.15
N ILE A 225 -16.14 21.37 -5.48
CA ILE A 225 -15.39 22.63 -5.33
C ILE A 225 -15.18 22.86 -3.82
N ILE A 226 -13.93 22.77 -3.38
CA ILE A 226 -13.55 22.85 -1.97
C ILE A 226 -13.41 24.29 -1.54
N THR A 227 -14.32 24.76 -0.70
CA THR A 227 -14.30 26.09 -0.09
C THR A 227 -13.73 26.07 1.33
N SER A 228 -13.81 24.92 2.00
CA SER A 228 -13.33 24.73 3.37
C SER A 228 -11.83 24.46 3.41
N ASP A 229 -11.09 25.29 4.15
CA ASP A 229 -9.64 25.11 4.36
C ASP A 229 -9.31 23.76 5.05
N ASP A 230 -10.19 23.25 5.90
CA ASP A 230 -9.96 21.99 6.61
C ASP A 230 -10.11 20.78 5.67
N GLN A 231 -11.11 20.81 4.79
CA GLN A 231 -11.25 19.77 3.75
C GLN A 231 -10.08 19.84 2.77
N ALA A 232 -9.71 21.06 2.33
CA ALA A 232 -8.56 21.27 1.47
C ALA A 232 -7.26 20.75 2.08
N ARG A 233 -7.03 21.01 3.37
CA ARG A 233 -5.85 20.53 4.10
C ARG A 233 -5.76 19.01 4.11
N ARG A 234 -6.89 18.33 4.35
CA ARG A 234 -6.94 16.86 4.34
C ARG A 234 -6.74 16.31 2.93
N PHE A 235 -7.38 16.91 1.94
CA PHE A 235 -7.22 16.50 0.54
C PHE A 235 -5.76 16.67 0.09
N ILE A 236 -5.15 17.83 0.35
CA ILE A 236 -3.72 18.09 0.09
C ILE A 236 -2.85 17.03 0.75
N SER A 237 -3.07 16.74 2.04
CA SER A 237 -2.29 15.76 2.79
C SER A 237 -2.42 14.36 2.21
N LEU A 238 -3.63 13.94 1.83
CA LEU A 238 -3.86 12.64 1.18
C LEU A 238 -3.12 12.53 -0.15
N ILE A 239 -3.21 13.56 -1.00
CA ILE A 239 -2.51 13.57 -2.29
C ILE A 239 -0.99 13.57 -2.12
N ASP A 240 -0.49 14.33 -1.15
CA ASP A 240 0.95 14.41 -0.84
C ASP A 240 1.48 13.02 -0.42
N GLU A 241 0.81 12.32 0.50
CA GLU A 241 1.20 10.97 0.93
C GLU A 241 1.14 9.95 -0.21
N CYS A 242 0.11 10.03 -1.04
CA CYS A 242 -0.02 9.14 -2.19
C CYS A 242 1.09 9.40 -3.23
N TYR A 243 1.43 10.65 -3.48
CA TYR A 243 2.51 11.02 -4.40
C TYR A 243 3.86 10.51 -3.90
N ASP A 244 4.19 10.78 -2.64
CA ASP A 244 5.48 10.40 -2.05
C ASP A 244 5.67 8.87 -2.02
N ARG A 245 4.57 8.10 -1.90
CA ARG A 245 4.57 6.63 -1.89
C ARG A 245 4.26 6.01 -3.25
N LYS A 246 4.12 6.82 -4.31
CA LYS A 246 3.82 6.36 -5.68
C LYS A 246 2.52 5.55 -5.76
N VAL A 247 1.54 5.92 -4.96
CA VAL A 247 0.19 5.36 -5.00
C VAL A 247 -0.59 6.03 -6.11
N LYS A 248 -1.26 5.25 -6.95
CA LYS A 248 -2.08 5.77 -8.03
C LYS A 248 -3.38 6.36 -7.47
N ILE A 249 -3.74 7.55 -7.97
CA ILE A 249 -4.99 8.23 -7.60
C ILE A 249 -5.86 8.38 -8.83
N ILE A 250 -7.13 8.07 -8.68
CA ILE A 250 -8.18 8.32 -9.67
C ILE A 250 -9.28 9.10 -8.97
N ILE A 251 -9.71 10.20 -9.56
CA ILE A 251 -10.74 11.05 -8.97
C ILE A 251 -11.88 11.33 -9.93
N SER A 252 -13.11 11.43 -9.38
CA SER A 252 -14.20 12.12 -10.06
C SER A 252 -14.45 13.44 -9.33
N ALA A 253 -14.53 14.54 -10.10
CA ALA A 253 -14.61 15.88 -9.55
C ALA A 253 -15.66 16.72 -10.26
N GLU A 254 -16.16 17.73 -9.54
CA GLU A 254 -17.14 18.68 -10.05
C GLU A 254 -16.53 19.56 -11.15
N THR A 255 -15.23 19.83 -11.06
CA THR A 255 -14.53 20.74 -11.97
C THR A 255 -13.08 20.28 -12.22
N ASP A 256 -12.38 21.00 -13.08
CA ASP A 256 -10.96 20.78 -13.36
C ASP A 256 -10.08 20.92 -12.09
N ILE A 257 -8.97 20.18 -12.06
CA ILE A 257 -8.03 20.14 -10.92
C ILE A 257 -7.63 21.53 -10.47
N SER A 258 -7.37 22.45 -11.41
CA SER A 258 -6.95 23.82 -11.11
C SER A 258 -8.02 24.66 -10.40
N LYS A 259 -9.29 24.24 -10.47
CA LYS A 259 -10.44 24.96 -9.92
C LYS A 259 -11.08 24.25 -8.71
N ILE A 260 -10.57 23.11 -8.30
CA ILE A 260 -11.14 22.34 -7.17
C ILE A 260 -11.07 23.16 -5.86
N TYR A 261 -9.97 23.88 -5.59
CA TYR A 261 -9.86 24.70 -4.39
C TYR A 261 -10.07 26.17 -4.67
N THR A 262 -11.04 26.78 -4.02
CA THR A 262 -11.39 28.19 -4.18
C THR A 262 -11.16 29.04 -2.90
N GLY A 263 -10.63 28.44 -1.85
CA GLY A 263 -10.25 29.15 -0.63
C GLY A 263 -8.98 29.98 -0.79
N ASN A 264 -8.66 30.81 0.21
CA ASN A 264 -7.55 31.77 0.10
C ASN A 264 -6.29 31.35 0.86
N LYS A 265 -6.40 30.52 1.93
CA LYS A 265 -5.28 30.27 2.85
C LYS A 265 -4.28 29.22 2.37
N LEU A 266 -4.68 28.34 1.48
CA LEU A 266 -3.86 27.20 1.06
C LEU A 266 -3.49 27.22 -0.43
N ILE A 267 -3.62 28.36 -1.10
CA ILE A 267 -3.40 28.51 -2.55
C ILE A 267 -2.04 27.93 -2.98
N GLU A 268 -0.96 28.35 -2.31
CA GLU A 268 0.39 27.89 -2.65
C GLU A 268 0.60 26.39 -2.41
N LYS A 269 0.00 25.86 -1.35
CA LYS A 269 0.04 24.42 -1.06
C LYS A 269 -0.76 23.64 -2.10
N TYR A 270 -1.93 24.17 -2.48
CA TYR A 270 -2.80 23.55 -3.46
C TYR A 270 -2.17 23.53 -4.87
N LYS A 271 -1.48 24.59 -5.29
CA LYS A 271 -0.71 24.62 -6.56
C LYS A 271 0.32 23.47 -6.63
N ARG A 272 0.97 23.16 -5.52
CA ARG A 272 1.87 22.01 -5.46
C ARG A 272 1.10 20.70 -5.61
N THR A 273 -0.04 20.56 -4.95
CA THR A 273 -0.92 19.40 -5.05
C THR A 273 -1.49 19.23 -6.46
N GLU A 274 -1.89 20.31 -7.11
CA GLU A 274 -2.28 20.34 -8.51
C GLU A 274 -1.16 19.78 -9.41
N SER A 275 0.07 20.28 -9.24
CA SER A 275 1.23 19.78 -9.99
C SER A 275 1.49 18.29 -9.73
N ARG A 276 1.30 17.81 -8.50
CA ARG A 276 1.44 16.40 -8.13
C ARG A 276 0.35 15.53 -8.75
N LEU A 277 -0.90 15.97 -8.73
CA LEU A 277 -2.01 15.28 -9.40
C LEU A 277 -1.78 15.20 -10.91
N ILE A 278 -1.34 16.28 -11.53
CA ILE A 278 -0.98 16.32 -12.94
C ILE A 278 0.22 15.39 -13.21
N ALA A 279 1.27 15.44 -12.39
CA ALA A 279 2.43 14.58 -12.55
C ALA A 279 2.07 13.10 -12.44
N VAL A 280 1.23 12.70 -11.49
CA VAL A 280 0.73 11.34 -11.37
C VAL A 280 -0.11 10.94 -12.59
N SER A 281 -0.83 11.89 -13.22
CA SER A 281 -1.56 11.65 -14.46
C SER A 281 -0.67 11.57 -15.70
N TYR A 282 0.48 12.25 -15.73
CA TYR A 282 1.38 12.33 -16.90
C TYR A 282 2.63 11.45 -16.80
N THR A 283 3.12 11.09 -15.62
CA THR A 283 4.36 10.26 -15.45
C THR A 283 4.24 8.86 -16.06
N HIS A 284 3.05 8.50 -16.54
CA HIS A 284 2.84 7.27 -17.30
C HIS A 284 2.88 7.47 -18.82
N LEU A 285 3.00 8.71 -19.32
CA LEU A 285 3.02 9.03 -20.74
C LEU A 285 4.41 9.29 -21.31
N THR A 286 5.43 9.55 -20.47
CA THR A 286 6.79 9.81 -20.94
C THR A 286 7.83 9.15 -20.07
N LEU A 287 8.39 8.04 -20.52
CA LEU A 287 9.74 7.66 -20.13
C LEU A 287 10.69 8.65 -20.79
N PRO A 288 11.63 9.28 -20.04
CA PRO A 288 12.70 10.00 -20.69
C PRO A 288 13.56 8.97 -21.42
N THR A 289 13.52 9.00 -22.75
CA THR A 289 14.54 8.41 -23.61
C THR A 289 15.82 9.22 -23.42
N THR A 290 16.56 9.00 -22.37
CA THR A 290 17.97 9.41 -22.31
C THR A 290 18.72 8.46 -23.23
N ARG A 291 18.82 8.82 -24.49
CA ARG A 291 19.96 8.40 -25.32
C ARG A 291 21.18 9.06 -24.70
N LEU A 292 22.00 8.27 -24.06
CA LEU A 292 23.42 8.60 -23.88
C LEU A 292 24.12 8.27 -25.19
N VAL A 293 24.68 9.32 -25.81
CA VAL A 293 25.67 9.25 -26.83
C VAL A 293 26.99 8.89 -26.17
#